data_587c08d1bdb6bf0c611eca2f134a480f
#
_entry.id   587c08d1bdb6bf0c611eca2f134a480f
#
_cell.length_a   1.000
_cell.length_b   1.000
_cell.length_c   1.000
_cell.angle_alpha   90.00
_cell.angle_beta   90.00
_cell.angle_gamma   90.00
#
_symmetry.space_group_name_H-M   'P 1'
#
loop_
_entity.id
_entity.type
_entity.pdbx_description
1 polymer ?
#
loop_
_entity_poly.entity_id
_entity_poly.type
_entity_poly.pdbx_seq_one_letter_code
_entity_poly.pdbx_strand_id
1 'polypeptide(L)'
;MLFRSIMAQVDIAGAIPAARRANGRVATIAVNSFLFKQPVFVGDLLSFYVEITKVGNTSITVSVEVYAERNRLQTTTVKVTEATLTYVATGDDRKPRQIPPIESIAKSNT
;
A
#
# COMPACT_ATOMS: atom_id res chain seq x y z
N MET A 1 21.05 0.95 5.47
CA MET A 1 19.63 1.30 5.32
C MET A 1 18.83 0.08 4.90
N LEU A 2 17.59 -0.03 5.35
CA LEU A 2 16.73 -1.21 5.14
C LEU A 2 15.90 -1.09 3.85
N PHE A 3 16.54 -0.84 2.74
CA PHE A 3 15.87 -0.50 1.48
C PHE A 3 14.88 -1.57 1.00
N ARG A 4 15.36 -2.82 0.84
CA ARG A 4 14.53 -3.90 0.31
C ARG A 4 13.37 -4.25 1.26
N SER A 5 13.65 -4.22 2.55
CA SER A 5 12.65 -4.51 3.57
C SER A 5 11.52 -3.48 3.52
N ILE A 6 11.86 -2.19 3.37
CA ILE A 6 10.87 -1.12 3.29
C ILE A 6 10.04 -1.26 2.02
N MET A 7 10.66 -1.55 0.87
CA MET A 7 9.91 -1.77 -0.38
C MET A 7 8.91 -2.90 -0.25
N ALA A 8 9.33 -4.04 0.34
CA ALA A 8 8.45 -5.18 0.53
C ALA A 8 7.29 -4.84 1.47
N GLN A 9 7.55 -4.12 2.55
CA GLN A 9 6.52 -3.72 3.50
C GLN A 9 5.55 -2.72 2.90
N VAL A 10 6.03 -1.78 2.10
CA VAL A 10 5.18 -0.82 1.39
C VAL A 10 4.22 -1.54 0.45
N ASP A 11 4.72 -2.52 -0.29
CA ASP A 11 3.90 -3.31 -1.21
C ASP A 11 2.81 -4.07 -0.46
N ILE A 12 3.17 -4.72 0.64
CA ILE A 12 2.21 -5.45 1.47
C ILE A 12 1.18 -4.48 2.07
N ALA A 13 1.63 -3.36 2.60
CA ALA A 13 0.75 -2.37 3.23
C ALA A 13 -0.25 -1.81 2.22
N GLY A 14 0.20 -1.52 0.99
CA GLY A 14 -0.68 -1.03 -0.07
C GLY A 14 -1.67 -2.07 -0.55
N ALA A 15 -1.29 -3.34 -0.54
CA ALA A 15 -2.14 -4.43 -1.00
C ALA A 15 -3.36 -4.65 -0.09
N ILE A 16 -3.27 -4.33 1.20
CA ILE A 16 -4.36 -4.57 2.14
C ILE A 16 -5.63 -3.80 1.77
N PRO A 17 -5.61 -2.45 1.66
CA PRO A 17 -6.81 -1.74 1.24
C PRO A 17 -7.19 -2.02 -0.21
N ALA A 18 -6.23 -2.29 -1.09
CA ALA A 18 -6.52 -2.64 -2.48
C ALA A 18 -7.30 -3.95 -2.55
N ALA A 19 -6.89 -4.98 -1.80
CA ALA A 19 -7.60 -6.26 -1.76
C ALA A 19 -9.00 -6.10 -1.18
N ARG A 20 -9.16 -5.29 -0.15
CA ARG A 20 -10.48 -5.01 0.43
C ARG A 20 -11.40 -4.34 -0.58
N ARG A 21 -10.89 -3.33 -1.28
CA ARG A 21 -11.67 -2.62 -2.31
C ARG A 21 -12.03 -3.55 -3.46
N ALA A 22 -11.10 -4.41 -3.88
CA ALA A 22 -11.31 -5.37 -4.96
C ALA A 22 -12.15 -6.57 -4.53
N ASN A 23 -12.40 -6.71 -3.23
CA ASN A 23 -13.12 -7.84 -2.63
C ASN A 23 -12.48 -9.18 -3.02
N GLY A 24 -11.16 -9.24 -2.91
CA GLY A 24 -10.44 -10.45 -3.24
C GLY A 24 -8.98 -10.18 -3.59
N ARG A 25 -8.40 -11.11 -4.29
CA ARG A 25 -6.98 -11.15 -4.59
C ARG A 25 -6.56 -10.01 -5.52
N VAL A 26 -5.40 -9.43 -5.27
CA VAL A 26 -4.78 -8.43 -6.14
C VAL A 26 -3.33 -8.81 -6.40
N ALA A 27 -2.79 -8.33 -7.50
CA ALA A 27 -1.37 -8.47 -7.84
C ALA A 27 -0.78 -7.09 -8.11
N THR A 28 0.45 -6.88 -7.68
CA THR A 28 1.17 -5.64 -7.96
C THR A 28 1.63 -5.64 -9.41
N ILE A 29 1.22 -4.63 -10.17
CA ILE A 29 1.62 -4.53 -11.58
C ILE A 29 2.60 -3.39 -11.83
N ALA A 30 2.66 -2.40 -10.95
CA ALA A 30 3.58 -1.30 -11.13
C ALA A 30 3.87 -0.61 -9.80
N VAL A 31 5.13 -0.19 -9.64
CA VAL A 31 5.52 0.79 -8.65
C VAL A 31 5.75 2.07 -9.43
N ASN A 32 4.77 2.98 -9.37
CA ASN A 32 4.77 4.19 -10.18
C ASN A 32 5.80 5.20 -9.70
N SER A 33 5.98 5.26 -8.38
CA SER A 33 7.03 6.06 -7.77
C SER A 33 7.42 5.46 -6.43
N PHE A 34 8.65 5.67 -6.04
CA PHE A 34 9.16 5.22 -4.74
C PHE A 34 10.30 6.17 -4.36
N LEU A 35 10.04 7.03 -3.39
CA LEU A 35 10.99 8.07 -2.99
C LEU A 35 11.39 7.87 -1.54
N PHE A 36 12.68 7.78 -1.28
CA PHE A 36 13.22 7.85 0.06
C PHE A 36 13.58 9.30 0.37
N LYS A 37 13.00 9.83 1.43
CA LYS A 37 13.24 11.20 1.86
C LYS A 37 14.26 11.25 3.00
N GLN A 38 14.28 10.22 3.83
CA GLN A 38 15.18 10.09 4.96
C GLN A 38 15.63 8.63 5.07
N PRO A 39 16.85 8.37 5.53
CA PRO A 39 17.28 6.99 5.77
C PRO A 39 16.45 6.34 6.87
N VAL A 40 16.30 5.02 6.76
CA VAL A 40 15.64 4.19 7.77
C VAL A 40 16.69 3.30 8.41
N PHE A 41 16.71 3.25 9.73
CA PHE A 41 17.70 2.52 10.49
C PHE A 41 17.05 1.41 11.32
N VAL A 42 17.85 0.41 11.66
CA VAL A 42 17.43 -0.63 12.60
C VAL A 42 17.07 0.03 13.93
N GLY A 43 15.92 -0.34 14.47
CA GLY A 43 15.38 0.27 15.68
C GLY A 43 14.34 1.35 15.47
N ASP A 44 14.20 1.84 14.24
CA ASP A 44 13.12 2.77 13.92
C ASP A 44 11.78 2.05 13.98
N LEU A 45 10.78 2.71 14.56
CA LEU A 45 9.41 2.23 14.57
C LEU A 45 8.69 2.86 13.38
N LEU A 46 8.16 2.02 12.49
CA LEU A 46 7.58 2.50 11.23
C LEU A 46 6.06 2.50 11.29
N SER A 47 5.46 3.56 10.76
CA SER A 47 4.02 3.68 10.58
C SER A 47 3.72 3.85 9.10
N PHE A 48 2.74 3.12 8.61
CA PHE A 48 2.35 3.11 7.20
C PHE A 48 0.95 3.69 7.05
N TYR A 49 0.83 4.72 6.25
CA TYR A 49 -0.46 5.35 5.92
C TYR A 49 -0.75 5.11 4.45
N VAL A 50 -1.88 4.48 4.19
CA VAL A 50 -2.24 4.06 2.84
C VAL A 50 -3.56 4.68 2.44
N GLU A 51 -3.61 5.24 1.23
CA GLU A 51 -4.82 5.84 0.68
C GLU A 51 -5.02 5.34 -0.73
N ILE A 52 -6.24 4.92 -1.06
CA ILE A 52 -6.61 4.60 -2.44
C ILE A 52 -6.85 5.93 -3.15
N THR A 53 -6.08 6.18 -4.21
CA THR A 53 -6.18 7.43 -4.96
C THR A 53 -6.96 7.30 -6.25
N LYS A 54 -7.06 6.08 -6.79
CA LYS A 54 -7.77 5.86 -8.05
C LYS A 54 -8.23 4.41 -8.14
N VAL A 55 -9.45 4.21 -8.63
CA VAL A 55 -10.00 2.89 -8.90
C VAL A 55 -10.44 2.86 -10.37
N GLY A 56 -9.84 1.96 -11.15
CA GLY A 56 -10.24 1.70 -12.53
C GLY A 56 -11.11 0.47 -12.63
N ASN A 57 -11.29 -0.06 -13.83
CA ASN A 57 -12.12 -1.24 -14.04
C ASN A 57 -11.50 -2.50 -13.40
N THR A 58 -10.20 -2.66 -13.53
CA THR A 58 -9.46 -3.82 -13.03
C THR A 58 -8.31 -3.42 -12.11
N SER A 59 -7.97 -2.14 -12.01
CA SER A 59 -6.80 -1.66 -11.31
C SER A 59 -7.15 -0.70 -10.17
N ILE A 60 -6.27 -0.67 -9.17
CA ILE A 60 -6.38 0.22 -8.02
C ILE A 60 -5.01 0.85 -7.81
N THR A 61 -4.99 2.18 -7.71
CA THR A 61 -3.77 2.91 -7.41
C THR A 61 -3.83 3.38 -5.97
N VAL A 62 -2.75 3.15 -5.23
CA VAL A 62 -2.63 3.55 -3.84
C VAL A 62 -1.42 4.44 -3.63
N SER A 63 -1.54 5.35 -2.67
CA SER A 63 -0.45 6.16 -2.15
C SER A 63 -0.08 5.64 -0.77
N VAL A 64 1.21 5.42 -0.53
CA VAL A 64 1.72 4.94 0.74
C VAL A 64 2.72 5.94 1.28
N GLU A 65 2.51 6.39 2.50
CA GLU A 65 3.47 7.23 3.21
C GLU A 65 3.99 6.44 4.40
N VAL A 66 5.31 6.48 4.60
CA VAL A 66 5.96 5.79 5.70
C VAL A 66 6.64 6.80 6.59
N TYR A 67 6.35 6.72 7.87
CA TYR A 67 6.95 7.56 8.90
C TYR A 67 7.75 6.71 9.85
N ALA A 68 8.92 7.22 10.24
CA ALA A 68 9.76 6.56 11.26
C ALA A 68 9.68 7.37 12.55
N GLU A 69 9.43 6.68 13.64
CA GLU A 69 9.47 7.24 14.96
C GLU A 69 10.81 6.89 15.59
N ARG A 70 11.59 7.90 15.89
CA ARG A 70 12.90 7.77 16.51
C ARG A 70 12.80 8.27 17.92
N ASN A 71 12.89 7.34 18.84
CA ASN A 71 12.70 7.65 20.24
C ASN A 71 13.97 7.34 21.02
N ARG A 72 14.65 8.39 21.43
CA ARG A 72 15.72 8.26 22.38
C ARG A 72 15.36 8.99 23.65
N LEU A 73 15.56 10.29 23.66
CA LEU A 73 15.13 11.13 24.77
C LEU A 73 13.83 11.85 24.46
N GLN A 74 13.58 12.10 23.20
CA GLN A 74 12.34 12.72 22.71
C GLN A 74 11.87 11.98 21.48
N THR A 75 10.58 11.71 21.42
CA THR A 75 9.98 11.09 20.25
C THR A 75 9.98 12.07 19.08
N THR A 76 10.60 11.67 17.98
CA THR A 76 10.63 12.43 16.74
C THR A 76 10.06 11.61 15.62
N THR A 77 9.08 12.13 14.89
CA THR A 77 8.46 11.46 13.76
C THR A 77 8.90 12.15 12.49
N VAL A 78 9.48 11.39 11.56
CA VAL A 78 9.93 11.90 10.27
C VAL A 78 9.35 11.07 9.13
N LYS A 79 9.01 11.73 8.03
CA LYS A 79 8.55 11.03 6.84
C LYS A 79 9.77 10.48 6.11
N VAL A 80 9.83 9.17 5.95
CA VAL A 80 10.98 8.51 5.35
C VAL A 80 10.73 8.08 3.91
N THR A 81 9.49 7.80 3.54
CA THR A 81 9.18 7.26 2.21
C THR A 81 7.82 7.74 1.73
N GLU A 82 7.74 8.00 0.42
CA GLU A 82 6.49 8.15 -0.32
C GLU A 82 6.51 7.19 -1.48
N ALA A 83 5.40 6.50 -1.72
CA ALA A 83 5.30 5.57 -2.84
C ALA A 83 3.90 5.61 -3.44
N THR A 84 3.83 5.32 -4.73
CA THR A 84 2.57 5.13 -5.45
C THR A 84 2.66 3.81 -6.19
N LEU A 85 1.70 2.93 -5.95
CA LEU A 85 1.68 1.59 -6.50
C LEU A 85 0.35 1.34 -7.18
N THR A 86 0.37 0.49 -8.21
CA THR A 86 -0.84 0.06 -8.89
C THR A 86 -0.98 -1.45 -8.77
N TYR A 87 -2.17 -1.86 -8.36
CA TYR A 87 -2.55 -3.26 -8.22
C TYR A 87 -3.64 -3.60 -9.22
N VAL A 88 -3.69 -4.84 -9.66
CA VAL A 88 -4.77 -5.33 -10.50
C VAL A 88 -5.54 -6.41 -9.75
N ALA A 89 -6.86 -6.36 -9.79
CA ALA A 89 -7.70 -7.40 -9.22
C ALA A 89 -7.57 -8.67 -10.08
N THR A 90 -7.38 -9.81 -9.44
CA THR A 90 -7.20 -11.07 -10.14
C THR A 90 -8.20 -12.10 -9.68
N GLY A 91 -8.58 -13.01 -10.59
CA GLY A 91 -9.37 -14.18 -10.28
C GLY A 91 -8.51 -15.36 -9.88
N ASP A 92 -9.14 -16.50 -9.68
CA ASP A 92 -8.46 -17.75 -9.33
C ASP A 92 -7.53 -18.22 -10.45
N ASP A 93 -7.82 -17.83 -11.69
CA ASP A 93 -7.00 -18.11 -12.85
C ASP A 93 -5.80 -17.16 -12.97
N ARG A 94 -5.64 -16.23 -12.03
CA ARG A 94 -4.60 -15.20 -11.99
C ARG A 94 -4.70 -14.18 -13.13
N LYS A 95 -5.85 -14.11 -13.78
CA LYS A 95 -6.10 -13.12 -14.81
C LYS A 95 -6.83 -11.92 -14.24
N PRO A 96 -6.70 -10.73 -14.85
CA PRO A 96 -7.43 -9.56 -14.39
C PRO A 96 -8.93 -9.81 -14.34
N ARG A 97 -9.58 -9.25 -13.34
CA ARG A 97 -11.03 -9.28 -13.21
C ARG A 97 -11.55 -7.89 -12.88
N GLN A 98 -12.80 -7.67 -13.16
CA GLN A 98 -13.42 -6.41 -12.88
C GLN A 98 -13.59 -6.21 -11.37
N ILE A 99 -13.29 -5.00 -10.91
CA ILE A 99 -13.44 -4.62 -9.51
C ILE A 99 -14.93 -4.38 -9.25
N PRO A 100 -15.52 -4.99 -8.20
CA PRO A 100 -16.93 -4.78 -7.92
C PRO A 100 -17.20 -3.34 -7.49
N PRO A 101 -18.40 -2.81 -7.76
CA PRO A 101 -18.77 -1.49 -7.28
C PRO A 101 -18.89 -1.46 -5.76
N ILE A 102 -18.72 -0.28 -5.17
CA ILE A 102 -18.78 -0.09 -3.72
C ILE A 102 -20.08 -0.63 -3.12
N GLU A 103 -21.18 -0.42 -3.81
CA GLU A 103 -22.50 -0.86 -3.36
C GLU A 103 -22.58 -2.37 -3.18
N SER A 104 -21.98 -3.14 -4.10
CA SER A 104 -21.93 -4.60 -4.00
C SER A 104 -21.12 -5.04 -2.78
N ILE A 105 -20.01 -4.36 -2.49
CA ILE A 105 -19.18 -4.67 -1.33
C ILE A 105 -19.94 -4.35 -0.03
N ALA A 106 -20.63 -3.21 0.03
CA ALA A 106 -21.42 -2.82 1.18
C ALA A 106 -22.53 -3.85 1.48
N LYS A 107 -23.20 -4.35 0.45
CA LYS A 107 -24.21 -5.38 0.60
C LYS A 107 -23.65 -6.70 1.12
N SER A 108 -22.46 -7.08 0.66
CA SER A 108 -21.85 -8.35 1.09
C SER A 108 -21.32 -8.29 2.51
N ASN A 109 -21.12 -7.10 3.06
CA ASN A 109 -20.63 -6.90 4.42
C ASN A 109 -21.74 -6.74 5.46
N THR A 110 -22.98 -6.73 5.02
CA THR A 110 -24.13 -6.71 5.92
C THR A 110 -24.75 -8.09 6.05
#